data_2e2798b77a3dff6d419bbee1848f641e
#
_entry.id   2e2798b77a3dff6d419bbee1848f641e
#
_cell.length_a   1.000
_cell.length_b   1.000
_cell.length_c   1.000
_cell.angle_alpha   90.00
_cell.angle_beta   90.00
_cell.angle_gamma   90.00
#
_symmetry.space_group_name_H-M   'P 1'
#
loop_
_entity.id
_entity.type
_entity.pdbx_description
1 polymer ?
#
loop_
_entity_poly.entity_id
_entity_poly.type
_entity_poly.pdbx_seq_one_letter_code
_entity_poly.pdbx_strand_id
1 'polypeptide(L)'
;DSYSKMCKVVKDSLSTKGIDLSITVRLHQLQETPPPADKGVLMIYNTGALKNPETYNSILHIDDVEPYIKRKQYAIPLDYAFPVFGWGVKFENNKFVSIVSYECKEISEKENIRYERPTSEDILEVKALVEENLGKPATGNILYHLDYSQLKHYADNEISQIFMY
;
A
#
# COMPACT_ATOMS: atom_id res chain seq x y z
N ASP A 1 -22.24 10.37 2.41
CA ASP A 1 -22.44 9.07 3.05
C ASP A 1 -22.17 9.15 4.57
N SER A 2 -22.37 8.06 5.30
CA SER A 2 -22.19 8.02 6.77
C SER A 2 -20.72 8.24 7.17
N TYR A 3 -19.79 7.74 6.39
CA TYR A 3 -18.34 7.88 6.63
C TYR A 3 -17.89 9.35 6.53
N SER A 4 -18.29 10.06 5.47
CA SER A 4 -18.00 11.49 5.32
C SER A 4 -18.59 12.33 6.44
N LYS A 5 -19.82 12.01 6.90
CA LYS A 5 -20.42 12.70 8.04
C LYS A 5 -19.64 12.47 9.33
N MET A 6 -19.20 11.24 9.57
CA MET A 6 -18.34 10.90 10.72
C MET A 6 -17.01 11.67 10.65
N CYS A 7 -16.32 11.63 9.50
CA CYS A 7 -15.07 12.37 9.32
C CYS A 7 -15.24 13.87 9.58
N LYS A 8 -16.34 14.47 9.13
CA LYS A 8 -16.64 15.87 9.39
C LYS A 8 -16.76 16.17 10.88
N VAL A 9 -17.52 15.38 11.62
CA VAL A 9 -17.69 15.56 13.07
C VAL A 9 -16.37 15.42 13.81
N VAL A 10 -15.57 14.42 13.44
CA VAL A 10 -14.24 14.19 14.04
C VAL A 10 -13.30 15.36 13.72
N LYS A 11 -13.23 15.77 12.44
CA LYS A 11 -12.40 16.91 12.02
C LYS A 11 -12.78 18.19 12.76
N ASP A 12 -14.06 18.52 12.80
CA ASP A 12 -14.55 19.73 13.50
C ASP A 12 -14.15 19.70 14.97
N SER A 13 -14.24 18.55 15.63
CA SER A 13 -13.86 18.39 17.04
C SER A 13 -12.35 18.50 17.26
N LEU A 14 -11.54 17.93 16.36
CA LEU A 14 -10.05 17.97 16.45
C LEU A 14 -9.51 19.37 16.13
N SER A 15 -10.10 20.06 15.17
CA SER A 15 -9.70 21.42 14.77
C SER A 15 -9.78 22.42 15.91
N THR A 16 -10.74 22.26 16.84
CA THR A 16 -10.83 23.13 18.04
C THR A 16 -9.64 22.99 18.98
N LYS A 17 -8.85 21.91 18.82
CA LYS A 17 -7.66 21.60 19.61
C LYS A 17 -6.36 21.78 18.83
N GLY A 18 -6.42 22.27 17.59
CA GLY A 18 -5.27 22.40 16.71
C GLY A 18 -4.69 21.05 16.26
N ILE A 19 -5.52 20.00 16.17
CA ILE A 19 -5.11 18.64 15.77
C ILE A 19 -5.66 18.35 14.37
N ASP A 20 -4.78 17.91 13.45
CA ASP A 20 -5.14 17.50 12.11
C ASP A 20 -5.73 16.10 12.07
N LEU A 21 -6.75 15.92 11.24
CA LEU A 21 -7.30 14.60 10.91
C LEU A 21 -6.59 14.03 9.70
N SER A 22 -5.90 12.90 9.87
CA SER A 22 -5.36 12.09 8.79
C SER A 22 -6.24 10.87 8.54
N ILE A 23 -6.44 10.53 7.27
CA ILE A 23 -7.20 9.34 6.83
C ILE A 23 -6.33 8.42 5.97
N THR A 24 -6.65 7.14 5.92
CA THR A 24 -6.07 6.23 4.93
C THR A 24 -6.89 6.27 3.64
N VAL A 25 -6.20 6.22 2.50
CA VAL A 25 -6.78 6.28 1.16
C VAL A 25 -6.30 5.05 0.38
N ARG A 26 -7.20 4.32 -0.25
CA ARG A 26 -6.86 3.23 -1.18
C ARG A 26 -6.78 3.76 -2.60
N LEU A 27 -6.05 3.07 -3.49
CA LEU A 27 -5.86 3.49 -4.88
C LEU A 27 -7.18 3.81 -5.59
N HIS A 28 -8.19 2.94 -5.48
CA HIS A 28 -9.49 3.18 -6.14
C HIS A 28 -10.21 4.43 -5.62
N GLN A 29 -9.96 4.84 -4.37
CA GLN A 29 -10.56 6.04 -3.78
C GLN A 29 -9.98 7.34 -4.32
N LEU A 30 -8.84 7.29 -5.05
CA LEU A 30 -8.34 8.44 -5.79
C LEU A 30 -9.32 8.92 -6.88
N GLN A 31 -10.26 8.06 -7.30
CA GLN A 31 -11.30 8.41 -8.25
C GLN A 31 -12.50 9.13 -7.61
N GLU A 32 -12.55 9.17 -6.29
CA GLU A 32 -13.65 9.71 -5.49
C GLU A 32 -13.28 11.08 -4.89
N THR A 33 -14.29 11.82 -4.44
CA THR A 33 -14.05 13.01 -3.62
C THR A 33 -13.63 12.57 -2.21
N PRO A 34 -12.50 13.07 -1.67
CA PRO A 34 -12.08 12.70 -0.33
C PRO A 34 -13.11 13.13 0.72
N PRO A 35 -13.27 12.36 1.80
CA PRO A 35 -14.03 12.81 2.94
C PRO A 35 -13.33 14.00 3.61
N PRO A 36 -14.03 14.78 4.44
CA PRO A 36 -13.43 15.88 5.17
C PRO A 36 -12.27 15.42 6.06
N ALA A 37 -11.03 15.73 5.64
CA ALA A 37 -9.80 15.44 6.35
C ALA A 37 -8.77 16.53 6.04
N ASP A 38 -7.67 16.60 6.80
CA ASP A 38 -6.61 17.58 6.58
C ASP A 38 -5.53 17.01 5.66
N LYS A 39 -5.29 15.69 5.76
CA LYS A 39 -4.36 14.94 4.91
C LYS A 39 -4.76 13.48 4.79
N GLY A 40 -4.13 12.76 3.87
CA GLY A 40 -4.31 11.33 3.68
C GLY A 40 -2.99 10.57 3.59
N VAL A 41 -3.06 9.27 3.87
CA VAL A 41 -2.00 8.31 3.58
C VAL A 41 -2.49 7.39 2.47
N LEU A 42 -1.92 7.50 1.28
CA LEU A 42 -2.22 6.60 0.16
C LEU A 42 -1.54 5.25 0.41
N MET A 43 -2.36 4.22 0.61
CA MET A 43 -1.90 2.85 0.80
C MET A 43 -1.63 2.21 -0.56
N ILE A 44 -0.34 2.08 -0.94
CA ILE A 44 0.11 1.53 -2.22
C ILE A 44 0.55 0.08 -1.99
N TYR A 45 -0.37 -0.73 -1.50
CA TYR A 45 -0.20 -2.16 -1.27
C TYR A 45 -1.55 -2.89 -1.32
N ASN A 46 -1.50 -4.23 -1.46
CA ASN A 46 -2.66 -5.07 -1.74
C ASN A 46 -3.37 -4.60 -3.02
N THR A 47 -2.57 -4.41 -4.07
CA THR A 47 -3.01 -3.84 -5.33
C THR A 47 -3.65 -4.87 -6.25
N GLY A 48 -3.18 -6.11 -6.20
CA GLY A 48 -3.60 -7.18 -7.10
C GLY A 48 -4.69 -8.11 -6.54
N ALA A 49 -5.17 -9.01 -7.38
CA ALA A 49 -6.23 -9.96 -7.08
C ALA A 49 -5.70 -11.16 -6.28
N LEU A 50 -5.61 -11.04 -4.95
CA LEU A 50 -5.09 -12.05 -4.04
C LEU A 50 -5.62 -13.49 -4.32
N LYS A 51 -6.92 -13.62 -4.63
CA LYS A 51 -7.60 -14.91 -4.79
C LYS A 51 -7.49 -15.50 -6.20
N ASN A 52 -6.92 -14.78 -7.15
CA ASN A 52 -6.70 -15.28 -8.50
C ASN A 52 -5.34 -16.02 -8.53
N PRO A 53 -5.28 -17.31 -8.87
CA PRO A 53 -4.03 -18.07 -8.92
C PRO A 53 -3.04 -17.55 -9.97
N GLU A 54 -3.51 -16.88 -11.02
CA GLU A 54 -2.69 -16.32 -12.10
C GLU A 54 -2.07 -14.96 -11.77
N THR A 55 -2.42 -14.36 -10.62
CA THR A 55 -1.82 -13.08 -10.20
C THR A 55 -0.33 -13.25 -9.93
N TYR A 56 0.51 -12.40 -10.52
CA TYR A 56 1.95 -12.44 -10.33
C TYR A 56 2.34 -12.05 -8.89
N ASN A 57 1.88 -10.87 -8.44
CA ASN A 57 2.09 -10.37 -7.09
C ASN A 57 0.87 -9.57 -6.66
N SER A 58 0.16 -10.04 -5.62
CA SER A 58 -1.03 -9.36 -5.13
C SER A 58 -0.72 -8.25 -4.12
N ILE A 59 0.53 -8.17 -3.64
CA ILE A 59 0.95 -7.12 -2.71
C ILE A 59 1.20 -5.82 -3.47
N LEU A 60 2.03 -5.86 -4.53
CA LEU A 60 2.37 -4.70 -5.34
C LEU A 60 2.74 -5.12 -6.76
N HIS A 61 2.06 -4.53 -7.74
CA HIS A 61 2.43 -4.60 -9.15
C HIS A 61 2.09 -3.28 -9.83
N ILE A 62 2.98 -2.79 -10.70
CA ILE A 62 2.83 -1.48 -11.33
C ILE A 62 1.55 -1.38 -12.18
N ASP A 63 1.19 -2.43 -12.91
CA ASP A 63 -0.01 -2.47 -13.75
C ASP A 63 -1.31 -2.34 -12.93
N ASP A 64 -1.29 -2.75 -11.66
CA ASP A 64 -2.42 -2.62 -10.75
C ASP A 64 -2.53 -1.19 -10.15
N VAL A 65 -1.44 -0.43 -10.15
CA VAL A 65 -1.37 0.93 -9.60
C VAL A 65 -1.66 1.99 -10.67
N GLU A 66 -1.03 1.84 -11.83
CA GLU A 66 -1.04 2.82 -12.92
C GLU A 66 -2.44 3.32 -13.33
N PRO A 67 -3.49 2.47 -13.45
CA PRO A 67 -4.83 2.93 -13.84
C PRO A 67 -5.47 3.95 -12.89
N TYR A 68 -5.08 3.95 -11.62
CA TYR A 68 -5.67 4.80 -10.61
C TYR A 68 -4.99 6.16 -10.48
N ILE A 69 -3.71 6.27 -10.83
CA ILE A 69 -2.92 7.49 -10.59
C ILE A 69 -2.83 8.41 -11.80
N LYS A 70 -3.03 7.93 -13.03
CA LYS A 70 -2.82 8.64 -14.31
C LYS A 70 -3.55 9.96 -14.49
N ARG A 71 -4.27 10.51 -13.52
CA ARG A 71 -5.19 11.60 -13.85
C ARG A 71 -5.37 12.73 -12.84
N LYS A 72 -4.81 12.75 -11.62
CA LYS A 72 -5.37 13.75 -10.70
C LYS A 72 -4.46 14.25 -9.59
N GLN A 73 -4.52 15.54 -9.38
CA GLN A 73 -4.36 16.10 -8.04
C GLN A 73 -5.52 15.59 -7.17
N TYR A 74 -5.22 14.85 -6.12
CA TYR A 74 -6.18 14.54 -5.08
C TYR A 74 -6.42 15.80 -4.22
N ALA A 75 -7.66 16.02 -3.78
CA ALA A 75 -8.05 17.30 -3.19
C ALA A 75 -7.49 17.55 -1.77
N ILE A 76 -6.82 16.58 -1.16
CA ILE A 76 -6.07 16.74 0.10
C ILE A 76 -4.62 16.27 -0.09
N PRO A 77 -3.67 16.84 0.70
CA PRO A 77 -2.27 16.40 0.68
C PRO A 77 -2.15 14.91 1.01
N LEU A 78 -1.23 14.20 0.34
CA LEU A 78 -1.01 12.77 0.53
C LEU A 78 0.43 12.49 0.96
N ASP A 79 0.57 11.59 1.93
CA ASP A 79 1.77 10.81 2.17
C ASP A 79 1.60 9.43 1.51
N TYR A 80 2.69 8.70 1.22
CA TYR A 80 2.65 7.43 0.50
C TYR A 80 3.14 6.29 1.38
N ALA A 81 2.36 5.20 1.45
CA ALA A 81 2.72 4.01 2.19
C ALA A 81 3.03 2.85 1.24
N PHE A 82 4.28 2.37 1.28
CA PHE A 82 4.80 1.28 0.46
C PHE A 82 4.98 0.00 1.27
N PRO A 83 4.76 -1.19 0.67
CA PRO A 83 4.89 -2.47 1.35
C PRO A 83 6.35 -2.91 1.45
N VAL A 84 6.75 -3.35 2.65
CA VAL A 84 8.03 -4.04 2.89
C VAL A 84 7.78 -5.38 3.57
N PHE A 85 6.74 -6.08 3.14
CA PHE A 85 6.35 -7.39 3.67
C PHE A 85 6.12 -8.41 2.54
N GLY A 86 6.03 -9.67 2.93
CA GLY A 86 5.67 -10.77 2.03
C GLY A 86 4.77 -11.78 2.70
N TRP A 87 4.09 -12.58 1.91
CA TRP A 87 3.27 -13.71 2.34
C TRP A 87 3.28 -14.84 1.34
N GLY A 88 2.73 -15.99 1.73
CA GLY A 88 2.37 -17.06 0.81
C GLY A 88 0.85 -17.12 0.65
N VAL A 89 0.38 -17.34 -0.56
CA VAL A 89 -1.04 -17.53 -0.87
C VAL A 89 -1.27 -18.99 -1.25
N LYS A 90 -1.99 -19.72 -0.40
CA LYS A 90 -2.27 -21.15 -0.59
C LYS A 90 -3.51 -21.36 -1.44
N PHE A 91 -3.37 -22.25 -2.43
CA PHE A 91 -4.47 -22.68 -3.31
C PHE A 91 -4.67 -24.19 -3.23
N GLU A 92 -5.91 -24.63 -3.35
CA GLU A 92 -6.29 -26.03 -3.56
C GLU A 92 -7.24 -26.12 -4.75
N ASN A 93 -6.91 -26.92 -5.76
CA ASN A 93 -7.67 -27.01 -7.01
C ASN A 93 -7.96 -25.64 -7.64
N ASN A 94 -6.95 -24.76 -7.67
CA ASN A 94 -7.03 -23.37 -8.15
C ASN A 94 -8.01 -22.47 -7.36
N LYS A 95 -8.42 -22.87 -6.16
CA LYS A 95 -9.23 -22.04 -5.27
C LYS A 95 -8.40 -21.54 -4.11
N PHE A 96 -8.55 -20.26 -3.79
CA PHE A 96 -7.92 -19.64 -2.63
C PHE A 96 -8.35 -20.35 -1.33
N VAL A 97 -7.39 -20.68 -0.49
CA VAL A 97 -7.61 -21.32 0.83
C VAL A 97 -7.25 -20.36 1.96
N SER A 98 -6.00 -19.89 1.98
CA SER A 98 -5.50 -19.05 3.07
C SER A 98 -4.26 -18.25 2.68
N ILE A 99 -3.92 -17.30 3.54
CA ILE A 99 -2.60 -16.66 3.56
C ILE A 99 -1.74 -17.39 4.59
N VAL A 100 -0.47 -17.61 4.25
CA VAL A 100 0.54 -18.20 5.14
C VAL A 100 1.73 -17.26 5.30
N SER A 101 2.51 -17.45 6.37
CA SER A 101 3.72 -16.65 6.57
C SER A 101 4.72 -16.86 5.44
N TYR A 102 5.40 -15.79 5.00
CA TYR A 102 6.50 -15.88 4.04
C TYR A 102 7.65 -16.75 4.53
N GLU A 103 7.89 -16.80 5.83
CA GLU A 103 8.91 -17.63 6.48
C GLU A 103 8.71 -19.15 6.25
N CYS A 104 7.49 -19.56 5.85
CA CYS A 104 7.20 -20.96 5.52
C CYS A 104 7.75 -21.38 4.15
N LYS A 105 8.34 -20.48 3.34
CA LYS A 105 8.84 -20.77 1.99
C LYS A 105 9.86 -21.92 1.96
N GLU A 106 10.74 -21.97 2.95
CA GLU A 106 11.78 -23.00 3.05
C GLU A 106 11.26 -24.40 3.44
N ILE A 107 10.04 -24.46 3.98
CA ILE A 107 9.46 -25.69 4.55
C ILE A 107 8.51 -26.40 3.57
N SER A 108 7.95 -25.70 2.59
CA SER A 108 6.79 -26.17 1.83
C SER A 108 6.96 -26.20 0.31
N GLU A 109 8.08 -26.73 -0.21
CA GLU A 109 8.28 -26.91 -1.65
C GLU A 109 7.23 -27.80 -2.37
N LYS A 110 6.31 -28.44 -1.62
CA LYS A 110 5.30 -29.38 -2.14
C LYS A 110 3.86 -28.87 -2.14
N GLU A 111 3.61 -27.68 -1.64
CA GLU A 111 2.24 -27.12 -1.57
C GLU A 111 2.01 -26.11 -2.70
N ASN A 112 0.81 -26.03 -3.23
CA ASN A 112 0.38 -24.99 -4.18
C ASN A 112 0.31 -23.61 -3.48
N ILE A 113 1.48 -23.07 -3.13
CA ILE A 113 1.63 -21.79 -2.47
C ILE A 113 2.38 -20.85 -3.40
N ARG A 114 1.76 -19.73 -3.72
CA ARG A 114 2.40 -18.61 -4.39
C ARG A 114 3.00 -17.68 -3.33
N TYR A 115 4.33 -17.64 -3.24
CA TYR A 115 5.04 -16.73 -2.35
C TYR A 115 5.28 -15.39 -3.02
N GLU A 116 4.85 -14.34 -2.39
CA GLU A 116 4.87 -12.97 -2.88
C GLU A 116 5.65 -12.05 -1.92
N ARG A 117 6.50 -11.23 -2.48
CA ARG A 117 7.17 -10.12 -1.83
C ARG A 117 7.60 -9.15 -2.94
N PRO A 118 7.25 -7.87 -2.88
CA PRO A 118 7.80 -6.90 -3.83
C PRO A 118 9.30 -6.74 -3.59
N THR A 119 10.06 -6.61 -4.67
CA THR A 119 11.48 -6.24 -4.60
C THR A 119 11.63 -4.75 -4.32
N SER A 120 12.83 -4.30 -3.94
CA SER A 120 13.12 -2.87 -3.83
C SER A 120 12.94 -2.14 -5.16
N GLU A 121 13.29 -2.79 -6.28
CA GLU A 121 13.09 -2.26 -7.62
C GLU A 121 11.60 -2.05 -7.93
N ASP A 122 10.74 -3.04 -7.65
CA ASP A 122 9.29 -2.91 -7.84
C ASP A 122 8.72 -1.71 -7.06
N ILE A 123 9.16 -1.55 -5.81
CA ILE A 123 8.70 -0.46 -4.94
C ILE A 123 9.19 0.90 -5.47
N LEU A 124 10.46 1.00 -5.88
CA LEU A 124 11.03 2.24 -6.40
C LEU A 124 10.42 2.64 -7.75
N GLU A 125 10.11 1.68 -8.62
CA GLU A 125 9.42 1.92 -9.89
C GLU A 125 8.02 2.50 -9.64
N VAL A 126 7.25 1.86 -8.76
CA VAL A 126 5.91 2.36 -8.38
C VAL A 126 5.99 3.71 -7.68
N LYS A 127 7.00 3.93 -6.82
CA LYS A 127 7.23 5.22 -6.16
C LYS A 127 7.47 6.32 -7.19
N ALA A 128 8.36 6.09 -8.16
CA ALA A 128 8.64 7.06 -9.22
C ALA A 128 7.37 7.40 -10.02
N LEU A 129 6.58 6.39 -10.38
CA LEU A 129 5.32 6.57 -11.09
C LEU A 129 4.30 7.39 -10.28
N VAL A 130 4.19 7.12 -8.97
CA VAL A 130 3.29 7.86 -8.07
C VAL A 130 3.73 9.31 -7.93
N GLU A 131 5.03 9.56 -7.69
CA GLU A 131 5.57 10.92 -7.54
C GLU A 131 5.48 11.74 -8.83
N GLU A 132 5.63 11.11 -10.00
CA GLU A 132 5.46 11.78 -11.30
C GLU A 132 4.01 12.24 -11.52
N ASN A 133 3.03 11.46 -11.10
CA ASN A 133 1.61 11.73 -11.38
C ASN A 133 0.89 12.50 -10.27
N LEU A 134 1.22 12.26 -9.00
CA LEU A 134 0.57 12.87 -7.84
C LEU A 134 1.45 13.91 -7.12
N GLY A 135 2.73 14.01 -7.50
CA GLY A 135 3.71 14.89 -6.85
C GLY A 135 4.42 14.22 -5.67
N LYS A 136 5.29 14.98 -5.03
CA LYS A 136 6.02 14.53 -3.83
C LYS A 136 5.07 14.33 -2.65
N PRO A 137 5.38 13.42 -1.70
CA PRO A 137 4.57 13.27 -0.51
C PRO A 137 4.54 14.56 0.32
N ALA A 138 3.44 14.81 1.01
CA ALA A 138 3.23 16.03 1.77
C ALA A 138 4.19 16.14 2.98
N THR A 139 4.43 15.02 3.66
CA THR A 139 5.31 14.95 4.83
C THR A 139 6.43 13.93 4.60
N GLY A 140 6.12 12.78 3.98
CA GLY A 140 7.11 11.74 3.70
C GLY A 140 6.51 10.41 3.27
N ASN A 141 7.40 9.43 3.08
CA ASN A 141 7.04 8.06 2.75
C ASN A 141 6.93 7.22 4.03
N ILE A 142 6.06 6.23 4.00
CA ILE A 142 5.80 5.29 5.10
C ILE A 142 6.14 3.89 4.60
N LEU A 143 6.87 3.13 5.40
CA LEU A 143 7.10 1.71 5.15
C LEU A 143 6.10 0.88 5.96
N TYR A 144 5.32 0.09 5.29
CA TYR A 144 4.35 -0.80 5.92
C TYR A 144 4.78 -2.26 5.71
N HIS A 145 5.00 -3.05 6.75
CA HIS A 145 4.95 -2.67 8.15
C HIS A 145 6.32 -2.90 8.81
N LEU A 146 6.56 -2.25 9.93
CA LEU A 146 7.82 -2.34 10.65
C LEU A 146 7.89 -3.66 11.45
N ASP A 147 8.47 -4.68 10.82
CA ASP A 147 8.71 -6.00 11.39
C ASP A 147 10.10 -6.47 10.93
N TYR A 148 10.96 -6.81 11.87
CA TYR A 148 12.33 -7.27 11.58
C TYR A 148 12.34 -8.52 10.68
N SER A 149 11.40 -9.46 10.87
CA SER A 149 11.31 -10.67 10.03
C SER A 149 11.06 -10.35 8.56
N GLN A 150 10.44 -9.21 8.27
CA GLN A 150 10.15 -8.72 6.93
C GLN A 150 11.28 -7.83 6.41
N LEU A 151 11.74 -6.87 7.22
CA LEU A 151 12.77 -5.91 6.82
C LEU A 151 14.13 -6.55 6.52
N LYS A 152 14.49 -7.66 7.19
CA LYS A 152 15.74 -8.40 6.94
C LYS A 152 15.93 -8.88 5.49
N HIS A 153 14.89 -8.85 4.67
CA HIS A 153 14.94 -9.22 3.25
C HIS A 153 15.30 -8.06 2.33
N TYR A 154 15.48 -6.86 2.86
CA TYR A 154 15.91 -5.67 2.15
C TYR A 154 17.23 -5.17 2.75
N ALA A 155 18.14 -4.69 1.92
CA ALA A 155 19.35 -4.07 2.41
C ALA A 155 19.06 -2.66 2.97
N ASP A 156 19.88 -2.18 3.92
CA ASP A 156 19.68 -0.87 4.55
C ASP A 156 19.64 0.29 3.55
N ASN A 157 20.45 0.21 2.50
CA ASN A 157 20.46 1.22 1.44
C ASN A 157 19.16 1.19 0.61
N GLU A 158 18.56 0.03 0.37
CA GLU A 158 17.29 -0.12 -0.35
C GLU A 158 16.15 0.49 0.48
N ILE A 159 16.09 0.16 1.77
CA ILE A 159 15.15 0.76 2.72
C ILE A 159 15.28 2.29 2.72
N SER A 160 16.52 2.79 2.76
CA SER A 160 16.79 4.23 2.74
C SER A 160 16.30 4.90 1.45
N GLN A 161 16.49 4.27 0.29
CA GLN A 161 16.02 4.80 -1.00
C GLN A 161 14.49 4.84 -1.11
N ILE A 162 13.81 3.82 -0.59
CA ILE A 162 12.33 3.81 -0.56
C ILE A 162 11.82 4.93 0.35
N PHE A 163 12.45 5.12 1.51
CA PHE A 163 12.02 6.08 2.51
C PHE A 163 12.30 7.54 2.12
N MET A 164 13.43 7.82 1.45
CA MET A 164 13.79 9.18 1.00
C MET A 164 12.82 9.72 -0.06
N TYR A 165 12.65 11.05 -0.11
CA TYR A 165 11.79 11.80 -1.06
C TYR A 165 12.45 13.09 -1.55
#